data_9f927358f78dfbff167de9ef2a5c6c2e
#
_entry.id   9f927358f78dfbff167de9ef2a5c6c2e
#
_cell.length_a   1.000
_cell.length_b   1.000
_cell.length_c   1.000
_cell.angle_alpha   90.00
_cell.angle_beta   90.00
_cell.angle_gamma   90.00
#
_symmetry.space_group_name_H-M   'P 1'
#
loop_
_entity.id
_entity.type
_entity.pdbx_description
1 polymer ?
#
loop_
_entity_poly.entity_id
_entity_poly.type
_entity_poly.pdbx_seq_one_letter_code
_entity_poly.pdbx_strand_id
1 'polypeptide(L)'
;MFTASQLLDKINNYISEIQFTREPKGLYEPIEYILSLGGKRIRPVLMLMAYNLYREDVASIYDPAAAIEVYHNHTLLHDDLMDRSDMRRGKPTVHKVWNDNTAILSGDAMLILAFRLMTAAPSEHLKEV
;
A
#
# COMPACT_ATOMS: atom_id res chain seq x y z
N MET A 1 6.80 21.01 -12.21
CA MET A 1 7.24 19.91 -11.31
C MET A 1 6.55 20.02 -9.96
N PHE A 2 6.06 18.92 -9.43
CA PHE A 2 5.39 18.91 -8.12
C PHE A 2 6.40 18.84 -6.99
N THR A 3 6.05 19.42 -5.84
CA THR A 3 6.83 19.25 -4.62
C THR A 3 6.57 17.89 -4.00
N ALA A 4 7.45 17.44 -3.09
CA ALA A 4 7.24 16.19 -2.36
C ALA A 4 5.92 16.21 -1.57
N SER A 5 5.58 17.34 -0.96
CA SER A 5 4.32 17.50 -0.23
C SER A 5 3.10 17.36 -1.14
N GLN A 6 3.14 17.95 -2.34
CA GLN A 6 2.06 17.81 -3.32
C GLN A 6 1.90 16.37 -3.78
N LEU A 7 3.01 15.66 -4.02
CA LEU A 7 2.97 14.26 -4.42
C LEU A 7 2.47 13.36 -3.29
N LEU A 8 2.84 13.67 -2.06
CA LEU A 8 2.32 12.97 -0.89
C LEU A 8 0.79 13.07 -0.81
N ASP A 9 0.26 14.28 -0.96
CA ASP A 9 -1.19 14.51 -0.94
C ASP A 9 -1.88 13.74 -2.07
N LYS A 10 -1.31 13.79 -3.26
CA LYS A 10 -1.86 13.09 -4.43
C LYS A 10 -1.93 11.58 -4.20
N ILE A 11 -0.86 10.97 -3.72
CA ILE A 11 -0.83 9.52 -3.52
C ILE A 11 -1.71 9.09 -2.33
N ASN A 12 -1.76 9.87 -1.25
CA ASN A 12 -2.64 9.58 -0.13
C ASN A 12 -4.11 9.63 -0.55
N ASN A 13 -4.49 10.64 -1.33
CA ASN A 13 -5.85 10.72 -1.86
C ASN A 13 -6.17 9.52 -2.75
N TYR A 14 -5.24 9.14 -3.62
CA TYR A 14 -5.43 8.00 -4.50
C TYR A 14 -5.63 6.71 -3.72
N ILE A 15 -4.76 6.43 -2.75
CA ILE A 15 -4.85 5.23 -1.92
C ILE A 15 -6.16 5.19 -1.15
N SER A 16 -6.61 6.34 -0.62
CA SER A 16 -7.88 6.42 0.12
C SER A 16 -9.10 6.14 -0.75
N GLU A 17 -9.00 6.35 -2.05
CA GLU A 17 -10.08 6.10 -3.01
C GLU A 17 -10.12 4.66 -3.51
N ILE A 18 -9.04 3.90 -3.34
CA ILE A 18 -9.02 2.50 -3.73
C ILE A 18 -9.93 1.71 -2.79
N GLN A 19 -10.87 0.97 -3.38
CA GLN A 19 -11.75 0.12 -2.61
C GLN A 19 -11.11 -1.24 -2.41
N PHE A 20 -10.52 -1.44 -1.24
CA PHE A 20 -9.95 -2.72 -0.86
C PHE A 20 -10.98 -3.68 -0.29
N THR A 21 -12.09 -3.16 0.23
CA THR A 21 -13.12 -3.98 0.85
C THR A 21 -13.87 -4.81 -0.19
N ARG A 22 -13.81 -6.12 0.00
CA ARG A 22 -14.49 -7.13 -0.83
C ARG A 22 -15.03 -8.20 0.09
N GLU A 23 -15.79 -9.13 -0.47
CA GLU A 23 -16.15 -10.34 0.26
C GLU A 23 -15.02 -11.39 0.15
N PRO A 24 -14.66 -12.07 1.20
CA PRO A 24 -15.18 -11.94 2.57
C PRO A 24 -14.59 -10.72 3.30
N LYS A 25 -15.43 -9.98 4.00
CA LYS A 25 -15.02 -8.75 4.71
C LYS A 25 -13.92 -9.00 5.72
N GLY A 26 -14.00 -10.12 6.44
CA GLY A 26 -12.97 -10.45 7.45
C GLY A 26 -11.59 -10.62 6.88
N LEU A 27 -11.44 -10.83 5.57
CA LEU A 27 -10.15 -10.90 4.89
C LEU A 27 -9.68 -9.50 4.47
N TYR A 28 -10.57 -8.66 3.97
CA TYR A 28 -10.20 -7.39 3.35
C TYR A 28 -10.27 -6.17 4.29
N GLU A 29 -11.12 -6.18 5.31
CA GLU A 29 -11.16 -5.08 6.29
C GLU A 29 -9.81 -4.83 6.99
N PRO A 30 -9.03 -5.87 7.37
CA PRO A 30 -7.71 -5.62 7.94
C PRO A 30 -6.77 -4.88 7.01
N ILE A 31 -6.92 -5.06 5.69
CA ILE A 31 -6.11 -4.36 4.70
C ILE A 31 -6.41 -2.86 4.73
N GLU A 32 -7.68 -2.49 4.71
CA GLU A 32 -8.05 -1.07 4.86
C GLU A 32 -7.57 -0.51 6.19
N TYR A 33 -7.67 -1.29 7.26
CA TYR A 33 -7.23 -0.88 8.57
C TYR A 33 -5.74 -0.51 8.58
N ILE A 34 -4.86 -1.41 8.12
CA ILE A 34 -3.42 -1.14 8.16
C ILE A 34 -3.03 0.03 7.26
N LEU A 35 -3.64 0.15 6.09
CA LEU A 35 -3.38 1.27 5.18
C LEU A 35 -3.89 2.59 5.77
N SER A 36 -4.99 2.57 6.51
CA SER A 36 -5.55 3.75 7.16
C SER A 36 -4.71 4.27 8.33
N LEU A 37 -3.82 3.45 8.88
CA LEU A 37 -2.93 3.90 9.96
C LEU A 37 -1.95 4.97 9.48
N GLY A 38 -1.87 5.18 8.17
CA GLY A 38 -1.03 6.21 7.60
C GLY A 38 0.42 5.78 7.45
N GLY A 39 1.32 6.73 7.58
CA GLY A 39 2.74 6.55 7.38
C GLY A 39 3.27 7.65 6.49
N LYS A 40 4.59 7.68 6.32
CA LYS A 40 5.27 8.75 5.56
C LYS A 40 5.12 8.60 4.05
N ARG A 41 4.70 7.44 3.55
CA ARG A 41 4.55 7.14 2.13
C ARG A 41 5.82 7.44 1.32
N ILE A 42 6.99 7.25 1.92
CA ILE A 42 8.27 7.61 1.30
C ILE A 42 8.47 6.88 -0.02
N ARG A 43 8.16 5.57 -0.07
CA ARG A 43 8.38 4.75 -1.26
C ARG A 43 7.56 5.20 -2.47
N PRO A 44 6.24 5.34 -2.36
CA PRO A 44 5.46 5.84 -3.49
C PRO A 44 5.80 7.29 -3.85
N VAL A 45 6.09 8.16 -2.87
CA VAL A 45 6.47 9.54 -3.14
C VAL A 45 7.78 9.59 -3.93
N LEU A 46 8.79 8.80 -3.55
CA LEU A 46 10.05 8.73 -4.29
C LEU A 46 9.85 8.24 -5.72
N MET A 47 8.98 7.25 -5.93
CA MET A 47 8.65 6.79 -7.28
C MET A 47 8.05 7.92 -8.12
N LEU A 48 7.07 8.63 -7.55
CA LEU A 48 6.43 9.75 -8.23
C LEU A 48 7.42 10.89 -8.51
N MET A 49 8.30 11.18 -7.57
CA MET A 49 9.34 12.21 -7.76
C MET A 49 10.29 11.85 -8.91
N ALA A 50 10.76 10.60 -8.94
CA ALA A 50 11.65 10.14 -10.00
C ALA A 50 10.98 10.24 -11.38
N TYR A 51 9.72 9.82 -11.46
CA TYR A 51 8.94 9.92 -12.68
C TYR A 51 8.74 11.39 -13.10
N ASN A 52 8.43 12.25 -12.14
CA ASN A 52 8.15 13.66 -12.40
C ASN A 52 9.38 14.46 -12.87
N LEU A 53 10.58 13.92 -12.69
CA LEU A 53 11.78 14.52 -13.27
C LEU A 53 11.73 14.57 -14.81
N TYR A 54 10.98 13.64 -15.41
CA TYR A 54 10.95 13.47 -16.85
C TYR A 54 9.57 13.70 -17.46
N ARG A 55 8.50 13.54 -16.67
CA ARG A 55 7.12 13.62 -17.17
C ARG A 55 6.20 14.29 -16.14
N GLU A 56 5.18 14.98 -16.64
CA GLU A 56 4.20 15.67 -15.79
C GLU A 56 2.98 14.80 -15.43
N ASP A 57 2.72 13.74 -16.20
CA ASP A 57 1.53 12.90 -16.06
C ASP A 57 1.68 11.85 -14.96
N VAL A 58 1.98 12.30 -13.73
CA VAL A 58 2.25 11.39 -12.59
C VAL A 58 1.07 10.46 -12.27
N ALA A 59 -0.16 10.87 -12.61
CA ALA A 59 -1.34 10.03 -12.39
C ALA A 59 -1.27 8.70 -13.15
N SER A 60 -0.52 8.65 -14.26
CA SER A 60 -0.38 7.43 -15.04
C SER A 60 0.34 6.30 -14.31
N ILE A 61 1.06 6.61 -13.23
CA ILE A 61 1.78 5.61 -12.43
C ILE A 61 1.30 5.54 -10.98
N TYR A 62 0.12 6.05 -10.70
CA TYR A 62 -0.44 5.95 -9.34
C TYR A 62 -0.65 4.49 -8.91
N ASP A 63 -1.11 3.62 -9.81
CA ASP A 63 -1.30 2.20 -9.48
C ASP A 63 0.01 1.51 -9.09
N PRO A 64 1.10 1.61 -9.89
CA PRO A 64 2.38 1.05 -9.47
C PRO A 64 2.93 1.68 -8.18
N ALA A 65 2.73 2.99 -7.99
CA ALA A 65 3.16 3.65 -6.75
C ALA A 65 2.37 3.13 -5.54
N ALA A 66 1.06 2.98 -5.68
CA ALA A 66 0.22 2.38 -4.65
C ALA A 66 0.62 0.92 -4.39
N ALA A 67 0.99 0.18 -5.43
CA ALA A 67 1.42 -1.21 -5.30
C ALA A 67 2.63 -1.35 -4.37
N ILE A 68 3.61 -0.48 -4.51
CA ILE A 68 4.80 -0.49 -3.64
C ILE A 68 4.40 -0.23 -2.18
N GLU A 69 3.47 0.67 -1.93
CA GLU A 69 3.01 0.97 -0.58
C GLU A 69 2.20 -0.21 0.01
N VAL A 70 1.33 -0.82 -0.78
CA VAL A 70 0.60 -2.02 -0.34
C VAL A 70 1.57 -3.14 -0.04
N TYR A 71 2.56 -3.38 -0.88
CA TYR A 71 3.59 -4.39 -0.63
C TYR A 71 4.34 -4.10 0.67
N HIS A 72 4.75 -2.85 0.88
CA HIS A 72 5.43 -2.46 2.11
C HIS A 72 4.57 -2.73 3.35
N ASN A 73 3.30 -2.35 3.32
CA ASN A 73 2.39 -2.60 4.44
C ASN A 73 2.13 -4.10 4.66
N HIS A 74 2.14 -4.90 3.60
CA HIS A 74 2.11 -6.36 3.71
C HIS A 74 3.27 -6.86 4.57
N THR A 75 4.49 -6.38 4.31
CA THR A 75 5.65 -6.79 5.12
C THR A 75 5.52 -6.37 6.56
N LEU A 76 5.00 -5.15 6.80
CA LEU A 76 4.80 -4.65 8.16
C LEU A 76 3.77 -5.49 8.94
N LEU A 77 2.69 -5.88 8.28
CA LEU A 77 1.63 -6.69 8.91
C LEU A 77 2.18 -8.05 9.35
N HIS A 78 2.92 -8.72 8.48
CA HIS A 78 3.53 -10.01 8.80
C HIS A 78 4.65 -9.88 9.83
N ASP A 79 5.47 -8.83 9.74
CA ASP A 79 6.53 -8.58 10.72
C ASP A 79 5.95 -8.35 12.11
N ASP A 80 4.88 -7.56 12.22
CA ASP A 80 4.23 -7.32 13.51
C ASP A 80 3.72 -8.63 14.13
N LEU A 81 3.17 -9.52 13.32
CA LEU A 81 2.73 -10.82 13.80
C LEU A 81 3.90 -11.67 14.27
N MET A 82 4.96 -11.75 13.47
CA MET A 82 6.14 -12.55 13.81
C MET A 82 6.87 -12.02 15.04
N ASP A 83 6.93 -10.71 15.18
CA ASP A 83 7.60 -10.05 16.31
C ASP A 83 6.69 -9.95 17.54
N ARG A 84 5.43 -10.33 17.43
CA ARG A 84 4.42 -10.19 18.49
C ARG A 84 4.27 -8.75 18.95
N SER A 85 4.37 -7.80 18.04
CA SER A 85 4.19 -6.38 18.35
C SER A 85 2.73 -6.08 18.68
N ASP A 86 2.51 -5.25 19.69
CA ASP A 86 1.15 -4.90 20.13
C ASP A 86 0.61 -3.67 19.41
N MET A 87 1.50 -2.76 19.02
CA MET A 87 1.12 -1.45 18.50
C MET A 87 1.90 -1.11 17.25
N ARG A 88 1.24 -0.37 16.35
CA ARG A 88 1.87 0.28 15.17
C ARG A 88 1.24 1.65 14.99
N ARG A 89 2.09 2.68 14.92
CA ARG A 89 1.66 4.07 14.73
C ARG A 89 0.59 4.50 15.73
N GLY A 90 0.74 4.05 16.98
CA GLY A 90 -0.17 4.39 18.06
C GLY A 90 -1.50 3.63 18.08
N LYS A 91 -1.66 2.64 17.23
CA LYS A 91 -2.86 1.80 17.14
C LYS A 91 -2.51 0.32 17.31
N PRO A 92 -3.45 -0.52 17.79
CA PRO A 92 -3.21 -1.95 17.89
C PRO A 92 -2.86 -2.55 16.53
N THR A 93 -1.98 -3.55 16.54
CA THR A 93 -1.62 -4.28 15.32
C THR A 93 -2.78 -5.14 14.83
N VAL A 94 -2.73 -5.55 13.56
CA VAL A 94 -3.82 -6.33 12.94
C VAL A 94 -4.13 -7.60 13.71
N HIS A 95 -3.08 -8.37 14.13
CA HIS A 95 -3.32 -9.61 14.87
C HIS A 95 -3.90 -9.39 16.26
N LYS A 96 -3.77 -8.19 16.82
CA LYS A 96 -4.40 -7.83 18.09
C LYS A 96 -5.87 -7.44 17.90
N VAL A 97 -6.20 -6.74 16.82
CA VAL A 97 -7.60 -6.35 16.53
C VAL A 97 -8.42 -7.55 16.08
N TRP A 98 -7.85 -8.42 15.24
CA TRP A 98 -8.52 -9.62 14.72
C TRP A 98 -7.94 -10.86 15.40
N ASN A 99 -7.07 -11.57 14.72
CA ASN A 99 -6.37 -12.75 15.23
C ASN A 99 -5.18 -13.09 14.33
N ASP A 100 -4.38 -14.07 14.73
CA ASP A 100 -3.17 -14.45 14.00
C ASP A 100 -3.49 -14.97 12.59
N ASN A 101 -4.48 -15.84 12.46
CA ASN A 101 -4.84 -16.41 11.16
C ASN A 101 -5.32 -15.33 10.19
N THR A 102 -6.12 -14.39 10.66
CA THR A 102 -6.57 -13.26 9.86
C THR A 102 -5.38 -12.42 9.40
N ALA A 103 -4.43 -12.13 10.29
CA ALA A 103 -3.23 -11.38 9.92
C ALA A 103 -2.44 -12.09 8.81
N ILE A 104 -2.25 -13.41 8.93
CA ILE A 104 -1.55 -14.18 7.90
C ILE A 104 -2.28 -14.08 6.56
N LEU A 105 -3.56 -14.38 6.55
CA LEU A 105 -4.34 -14.43 5.31
C LEU A 105 -4.53 -13.06 4.67
N SER A 106 -4.78 -12.03 5.48
CA SER A 106 -4.92 -10.67 4.96
C SER A 106 -3.60 -10.15 4.40
N GLY A 107 -2.48 -10.47 5.06
CA GLY A 107 -1.16 -10.13 4.53
C GLY A 107 -0.90 -10.82 3.19
N ASP A 108 -1.25 -12.09 3.06
CA ASP A 108 -1.13 -12.82 1.79
C ASP A 108 -1.99 -12.18 0.69
N ALA A 109 -3.23 -11.80 1.03
CA ALA A 109 -4.11 -11.12 0.09
C ALA A 109 -3.53 -9.76 -0.35
N MET A 110 -2.89 -9.03 0.57
CA MET A 110 -2.21 -7.77 0.24
C MET A 110 -1.10 -7.97 -0.78
N LEU A 111 -0.34 -9.05 -0.67
CA LEU A 111 0.72 -9.36 -1.63
C LEU A 111 0.14 -9.54 -3.04
N ILE A 112 -0.97 -10.27 -3.15
CA ILE A 112 -1.66 -10.47 -4.43
C ILE A 112 -2.20 -9.15 -4.97
N LEU A 113 -2.79 -8.31 -4.11
CA LEU A 113 -3.29 -7.00 -4.51
C LEU A 113 -2.15 -6.09 -4.98
N ALA A 114 -0.98 -6.15 -4.33
CA ALA A 114 0.18 -5.37 -4.74
C ALA A 114 0.62 -5.76 -6.16
N PHE A 115 0.72 -7.05 -6.45
CA PHE A 115 1.04 -7.51 -7.81
C PHE A 115 -0.01 -7.06 -8.83
N ARG A 116 -1.29 -7.14 -8.46
CA ARG A 116 -2.38 -6.71 -9.34
C ARG A 116 -2.28 -5.22 -9.67
N LEU A 117 -2.01 -4.38 -8.68
CA LEU A 117 -1.80 -2.95 -8.89
C LEU A 117 -0.56 -2.69 -9.74
N MET A 118 0.52 -3.44 -9.53
CA MET A 118 1.75 -3.29 -10.30
C MET A 118 1.55 -3.63 -11.78
N THR A 119 0.67 -4.57 -12.09
CA THR A 119 0.38 -4.92 -13.49
C THR A 119 -0.33 -3.80 -14.26
N ALA A 120 -0.80 -2.77 -13.57
CA ALA A 120 -1.34 -1.57 -14.21
C ALA A 120 -0.24 -0.59 -14.66
N ALA A 121 1.04 -0.92 -14.47
CA ALA A 121 2.13 -0.14 -15.06
C ALA A 121 2.01 -0.12 -16.59
N PRO A 122 2.52 0.94 -17.27
CA PRO A 122 2.49 0.99 -18.72
C PRO A 122 3.05 -0.31 -19.33
N SER A 123 2.33 -0.88 -20.29
CA SER A 123 2.62 -2.22 -20.85
C SER A 123 4.03 -2.36 -21.40
N GLU A 124 4.61 -1.29 -21.91
CA GLU A 124 5.97 -1.25 -22.43
C GLU A 124 7.03 -1.51 -21.37
N HIS A 125 6.71 -1.33 -20.10
CA HIS A 125 7.65 -1.49 -18.98
C HIS A 125 7.35 -2.71 -18.09
N LEU A 126 6.33 -3.49 -18.40
CA LEU A 126 5.92 -4.60 -17.53
C LEU A 126 7.00 -5.66 -17.34
N LYS A 127 7.87 -5.86 -18.32
CA LYS A 127 8.97 -6.82 -18.18
C LYS A 127 10.02 -6.40 -17.16
N GLU A 128 10.15 -5.11 -16.94
CA GLU A 128 11.15 -4.53 -16.03
C GLU A 128 10.62 -4.33 -14.62
N VAL A 129 9.31 -4.40 -14.49
CA VAL A 129 8.60 -4.24 -13.23
C VAL A 129 8.40 -5.60 -12.56
#